data_ff0fd881615b2b7d2376e078f3c790fe
#
_entry.id   ff0fd881615b2b7d2376e078f3c790fe
#
_cell.length_a   1.000
_cell.length_b   1.000
_cell.length_c   1.000
_cell.angle_alpha   90.00
_cell.angle_beta   90.00
_cell.angle_gamma   90.00
#
_symmetry.space_group_name_H-M   'P 1'
#
loop_
_entity.id
_entity.type
_entity.pdbx_description
1 polymer ?
#
loop_
_entity_poly.entity_id
_entity_poly.type
_entity_poly.pdbx_seq_one_letter_code
_entity_poly.pdbx_strand_id
1 'polypeptide(L)'
;MNIFKNDYESQQRTKEIVENQMAAAKGHHLTSANRIRDVVSHPAFGNFGRLILPWDHRLSGSNMPLRDIGALLPYHSHVNPDILVSALNHLIDEVNNGKTIFYDFYTESEKQAEPGRTNTGLFFVRGKPGAPFAIVAPGGGFSYVASVHEGFPYAVEISHKGFNAFVLKYRAGCGSACAIQDMASAITFIFRNAERLGVGTRDYSLWGSSAGARMAAAIGSHGVRHFGGGELPKPSTVVMAYTGHSDYSSDEPATFVVVGEQDAIAPASVMQTRVDALRRSGTDVEFHKYPNLGHGFGPGTGTSAEGWIADAIRFWAQRISTVK
;
A
#
# COMPACT_ATOMS: atom_id res chain seq x y z
N MET A 1 23.92 -22.69 12.75
CA MET A 1 23.65 -22.20 14.10
C MET A 1 23.24 -20.72 14.18
N ASN A 2 23.45 -19.91 13.13
CA ASN A 2 23.04 -18.48 13.10
C ASN A 2 21.60 -18.20 12.64
N ILE A 3 20.93 -19.10 11.94
CA ILE A 3 19.58 -18.87 11.39
C ILE A 3 18.52 -18.84 12.50
N PHE A 4 18.64 -19.70 13.49
CA PHE A 4 17.71 -19.75 14.64
C PHE A 4 17.84 -18.57 15.61
N LYS A 5 19.01 -17.92 15.65
CA LYS A 5 19.24 -16.74 16.53
C LYS A 5 18.57 -15.50 15.94
N ASN A 6 18.60 -15.32 14.63
CA ASN A 6 17.96 -14.22 13.94
C ASN A 6 16.41 -14.31 14.00
N ASP A 7 15.84 -15.50 13.94
CA ASP A 7 14.40 -15.72 14.12
C ASP A 7 13.94 -15.38 15.56
N TYR A 8 14.75 -15.74 16.54
CA TYR A 8 14.45 -15.46 17.94
C TYR A 8 14.50 -13.95 18.27
N GLU A 9 15.48 -13.23 17.75
CA GLU A 9 15.59 -11.78 17.93
C GLU A 9 14.46 -11.02 17.21
N SER A 10 14.08 -11.46 16.02
CA SER A 10 12.91 -10.94 15.29
C SER A 10 11.60 -11.20 16.05
N GLN A 11 11.47 -12.37 16.66
CA GLN A 11 10.30 -12.72 17.49
C GLN A 11 10.24 -11.92 18.78
N GLN A 12 11.36 -11.72 19.46
CA GLN A 12 11.42 -10.90 20.69
C GLN A 12 11.03 -9.46 20.40
N ARG A 13 11.51 -8.89 19.33
CA ARG A 13 11.20 -7.51 18.98
C ARG A 13 9.77 -7.31 18.50
N THR A 14 9.21 -8.26 17.76
CA THR A 14 7.78 -8.27 17.45
C THR A 14 6.96 -8.33 18.73
N LYS A 15 7.43 -9.09 19.74
CA LYS A 15 6.81 -9.18 21.06
C LYS A 15 6.91 -7.87 21.83
N GLU A 16 8.06 -7.19 21.81
CA GLU A 16 8.24 -5.86 22.42
C GLU A 16 7.39 -4.78 21.74
N ILE A 17 7.26 -4.81 20.40
CA ILE A 17 6.38 -3.90 19.66
C ILE A 17 4.92 -4.17 20.06
N VAL A 18 4.51 -5.44 20.13
CA VAL A 18 3.17 -5.83 20.56
C VAL A 18 2.91 -5.45 22.01
N GLU A 19 3.85 -5.69 22.92
CA GLU A 19 3.73 -5.32 24.35
C GLU A 19 3.68 -3.80 24.53
N ASN A 20 4.48 -3.04 23.77
CA ASN A 20 4.44 -1.58 23.78
C ASN A 20 3.13 -1.03 23.16
N GLN A 21 2.58 -1.68 22.13
CA GLN A 21 1.26 -1.35 21.58
C GLN A 21 0.13 -1.71 22.56
N MET A 22 0.24 -2.80 23.28
CA MET A 22 -0.76 -3.21 24.29
C MET A 22 -0.69 -2.40 25.59
N ALA A 23 0.48 -1.89 25.96
CA ALA A 23 0.68 -1.02 27.13
C ALA A 23 0.31 0.44 26.84
N ALA A 24 0.14 0.82 25.56
CA ALA A 24 -0.30 2.16 25.19
C ALA A 24 -1.73 2.39 25.69
N ALA A 25 -1.94 3.46 26.45
CA ALA A 25 -3.27 3.92 26.82
C ALA A 25 -4.15 4.00 25.58
N LYS A 26 -5.40 3.52 25.67
CA LYS A 26 -6.36 3.54 24.55
C LYS A 26 -6.33 4.89 23.87
N GLY A 27 -5.91 4.92 22.61
CA GLY A 27 -5.83 6.15 21.83
C GLY A 27 -7.23 6.69 21.51
N HIS A 28 -7.37 8.00 21.57
CA HIS A 28 -8.60 8.68 21.16
C HIS A 28 -8.64 8.83 19.65
N HIS A 29 -9.84 8.84 19.06
CA HIS A 29 -10.02 9.15 17.65
C HIS A 29 -9.49 10.54 17.30
N LEU A 30 -8.90 10.64 16.12
CA LEU A 30 -8.48 11.88 15.49
C LEU A 30 -9.68 12.57 14.81
N THR A 31 -9.55 13.88 14.62
CA THR A 31 -10.45 14.71 13.83
C THR A 31 -9.62 15.49 12.80
N SER A 32 -10.25 16.10 11.81
CA SER A 32 -9.55 16.93 10.84
C SER A 32 -8.92 18.22 11.45
N ALA A 33 -9.28 18.57 12.69
CA ALA A 33 -8.66 19.64 13.46
C ALA A 33 -7.36 19.24 14.18
N ASN A 34 -7.13 17.96 14.42
CA ASN A 34 -5.88 17.46 14.98
C ASN A 34 -4.71 17.81 14.06
N ARG A 35 -3.51 17.89 14.63
CA ARG A 35 -2.30 18.33 13.92
C ARG A 35 -1.49 17.12 13.47
N ILE A 36 -0.62 17.33 12.50
CA ILE A 36 0.33 16.32 12.01
C ILE A 36 1.11 15.69 13.16
N ARG A 37 1.61 16.50 14.11
CA ARG A 37 2.34 15.99 15.28
C ARG A 37 1.49 15.06 16.16
N ASP A 38 0.16 15.27 16.20
CA ASP A 38 -0.74 14.45 17.00
C ASP A 38 -0.84 13.02 16.41
N VAL A 39 -0.72 12.89 15.08
CA VAL A 39 -0.59 11.57 14.42
C VAL A 39 0.73 10.91 14.77
N VAL A 40 1.83 11.66 14.67
CA VAL A 40 3.19 11.10 14.92
C VAL A 40 3.33 10.59 16.35
N SER A 41 2.78 11.34 17.33
CA SER A 41 2.86 11.02 18.76
C SER A 41 1.65 10.25 19.29
N HIS A 42 0.74 9.81 18.40
CA HIS A 42 -0.47 9.11 18.82
C HIS A 42 -0.12 7.78 19.51
N PRO A 43 -0.67 7.48 20.71
CA PRO A 43 -0.33 6.26 21.47
C PRO A 43 -0.51 4.97 20.68
N ALA A 44 -1.56 4.88 19.84
CA ALA A 44 -1.81 3.71 19.00
C ALA A 44 -0.72 3.46 17.94
N PHE A 45 0.07 4.47 17.58
CA PHE A 45 1.08 4.37 16.52
C PHE A 45 2.51 4.21 17.05
N GLY A 46 2.73 4.38 18.35
CA GLY A 46 4.02 4.13 18.99
C GLY A 46 5.20 4.77 18.24
N ASN A 47 6.21 3.97 17.94
CA ASN A 47 7.43 4.41 17.26
C ASN A 47 7.31 4.48 15.73
N PHE A 48 6.22 4.01 15.13
CA PHE A 48 6.00 4.03 13.67
C PHE A 48 5.07 5.16 13.19
N GLY A 49 4.53 6.01 14.08
CA GLY A 49 3.62 7.11 13.72
C GLY A 49 4.16 8.03 12.62
N ARG A 50 5.48 8.26 12.59
CA ARG A 50 6.13 9.03 11.52
C ARG A 50 5.98 8.39 10.11
N LEU A 51 5.89 7.06 10.03
CA LEU A 51 5.78 6.32 8.78
C LEU A 51 4.39 6.38 8.15
N ILE A 52 3.39 6.82 8.91
CA ILE A 52 2.03 7.10 8.41
C ILE A 52 2.03 8.26 7.42
N LEU A 53 2.90 9.25 7.67
CA LEU A 53 2.95 10.50 6.93
C LEU A 53 3.68 10.39 5.59
N PRO A 54 3.38 11.28 4.62
CA PRO A 54 4.03 11.25 3.32
C PRO A 54 5.55 11.44 3.37
N TRP A 55 6.04 12.34 4.23
CA TRP A 55 7.43 12.75 4.32
C TRP A 55 8.06 12.30 5.63
N ASP A 56 9.09 11.46 5.57
CA ASP A 56 9.66 10.77 6.72
C ASP A 56 10.33 11.66 7.77
N HIS A 57 10.90 12.81 7.37
CA HIS A 57 11.83 13.56 8.23
C HIS A 57 11.42 15.01 8.55
N ARG A 58 10.37 15.53 7.91
CA ARG A 58 10.09 16.97 7.95
C ARG A 58 8.89 17.37 8.79
N LEU A 59 8.12 16.41 9.29
CA LEU A 59 6.77 16.70 9.79
C LEU A 59 6.50 16.37 11.24
N SER A 60 7.43 15.73 11.97
CA SER A 60 7.19 15.25 13.34
C SER A 60 6.78 16.35 14.33
N GLY A 61 7.23 17.59 14.09
CA GLY A 61 6.86 18.76 14.88
C GLY A 61 5.82 19.68 14.23
N SER A 62 5.23 19.29 13.10
CA SER A 62 4.33 20.17 12.35
C SER A 62 3.03 20.46 13.09
N ASN A 63 2.70 21.75 13.17
CA ASN A 63 1.44 22.26 13.71
C ASN A 63 0.31 22.34 12.66
N MET A 64 0.57 21.91 11.42
CA MET A 64 -0.43 21.88 10.35
C MET A 64 -1.59 20.97 10.76
N PRO A 65 -2.84 21.45 10.68
CA PRO A 65 -4.01 20.60 10.94
C PRO A 65 -4.22 19.59 9.80
N LEU A 66 -4.81 18.44 10.11
CA LEU A 66 -5.05 17.37 9.14
C LEU A 66 -5.95 17.78 7.99
N ARG A 67 -6.85 18.76 8.20
CA ARG A 67 -7.68 19.33 7.11
C ARG A 67 -6.85 19.94 5.98
N ASP A 68 -5.61 20.36 6.25
CA ASP A 68 -4.73 21.00 5.28
C ASP A 68 -3.67 20.04 4.70
N ILE A 69 -3.77 18.75 4.99
CA ILE A 69 -2.77 17.73 4.62
C ILE A 69 -2.53 17.62 3.12
N GLY A 70 -3.51 18.02 2.30
CA GLY A 70 -3.36 18.09 0.85
C GLY A 70 -2.16 18.92 0.40
N ALA A 71 -1.76 19.94 1.17
CA ALA A 71 -0.57 20.74 0.89
C ALA A 71 0.74 19.93 0.95
N LEU A 72 0.74 18.76 1.58
CA LEU A 72 1.87 17.84 1.64
C LEU A 72 1.91 16.82 0.50
N LEU A 73 0.94 16.85 -0.40
CA LEU A 73 0.71 15.89 -1.47
C LEU A 73 0.69 16.58 -2.84
N PRO A 74 1.84 17.13 -3.31
CA PRO A 74 1.88 18.03 -4.47
C PRO A 74 1.47 17.40 -5.81
N TYR A 75 1.48 16.06 -5.90
CA TYR A 75 1.05 15.32 -7.09
C TYR A 75 -0.37 14.79 -7.01
N HIS A 76 -1.13 15.13 -5.94
CA HIS A 76 -2.45 14.59 -5.70
C HIS A 76 -3.54 15.66 -5.77
N SER A 77 -4.72 15.23 -6.14
CA SER A 77 -5.93 16.03 -6.20
C SER A 77 -7.04 15.39 -5.37
N HIS A 78 -8.10 16.13 -5.10
CA HIS A 78 -9.29 15.63 -4.39
C HIS A 78 -8.97 14.96 -3.03
N VAL A 79 -7.91 15.44 -2.34
CA VAL A 79 -7.55 14.96 -1.01
C VAL A 79 -8.67 15.31 -0.03
N ASN A 80 -9.33 14.29 0.51
CA ASN A 80 -10.43 14.47 1.46
C ASN A 80 -9.95 14.16 2.89
N PRO A 81 -9.86 15.17 3.79
CA PRO A 81 -9.38 14.98 5.15
C PRO A 81 -10.25 14.05 5.99
N ASP A 82 -11.57 14.01 5.75
CA ASP A 82 -12.48 13.18 6.55
C ASP A 82 -12.31 11.70 6.22
N ILE A 83 -12.09 11.36 4.95
CA ILE A 83 -11.77 9.99 4.53
C ILE A 83 -10.44 9.55 5.14
N LEU A 84 -9.43 10.41 5.09
CA LEU A 84 -8.12 10.16 5.69
C LEU A 84 -8.26 9.93 7.19
N VAL A 85 -8.95 10.81 7.90
CA VAL A 85 -9.17 10.71 9.35
C VAL A 85 -9.95 9.43 9.70
N SER A 86 -10.97 9.10 8.92
CA SER A 86 -11.73 7.85 9.10
C SER A 86 -10.82 6.62 8.97
N ALA A 87 -9.93 6.60 7.97
CA ALA A 87 -8.99 5.49 7.79
C ALA A 87 -7.95 5.41 8.92
N LEU A 88 -7.45 6.53 9.43
CA LEU A 88 -6.56 6.54 10.60
C LEU A 88 -7.29 6.06 11.87
N ASN A 89 -8.54 6.47 12.07
CA ASN A 89 -9.34 6.02 13.20
C ASN A 89 -9.64 4.53 13.14
N HIS A 90 -9.84 3.96 11.95
CA HIS A 90 -9.93 2.51 11.78
C HIS A 90 -8.65 1.80 12.27
N LEU A 91 -7.46 2.33 11.95
CA LEU A 91 -6.20 1.79 12.46
C LEU A 91 -6.08 1.91 13.99
N ILE A 92 -6.54 3.03 14.56
CA ILE A 92 -6.58 3.25 16.01
C ILE A 92 -7.48 2.22 16.67
N ASP A 93 -8.66 1.96 16.10
CA ASP A 93 -9.59 0.96 16.61
C ASP A 93 -9.01 -0.46 16.57
N GLU A 94 -8.29 -0.82 15.51
CA GLU A 94 -7.58 -2.11 15.42
C GLU A 94 -6.57 -2.25 16.58
N VAL A 95 -5.78 -1.21 16.87
CA VAL A 95 -4.82 -1.22 17.99
C VAL A 95 -5.55 -1.28 19.33
N ASN A 96 -6.60 -0.49 19.53
CA ASN A 96 -7.41 -0.49 20.76
C ASN A 96 -8.06 -1.86 21.02
N ASN A 97 -8.31 -2.64 19.95
CA ASN A 97 -8.79 -4.01 19.99
C ASN A 97 -7.65 -5.05 20.12
N GLY A 98 -6.43 -4.61 20.45
CA GLY A 98 -5.27 -5.49 20.68
C GLY A 98 -4.65 -6.08 19.40
N LYS A 99 -4.89 -5.48 18.25
CA LYS A 99 -4.33 -5.94 16.97
C LYS A 99 -3.03 -5.23 16.65
N THR A 100 -2.05 -6.00 16.17
CA THR A 100 -0.82 -5.43 15.59
C THR A 100 -1.11 -4.95 14.17
N ILE A 101 -0.94 -3.65 13.91
CA ILE A 101 -1.20 -3.05 12.60
C ILE A 101 0.06 -2.73 11.80
N PHE A 102 1.23 -2.79 12.41
CA PHE A 102 2.49 -2.45 11.76
C PHE A 102 3.48 -3.60 11.86
N TYR A 103 4.12 -3.91 10.74
CA TYR A 103 5.13 -4.96 10.64
C TYR A 103 6.36 -4.41 9.93
N ASP A 104 7.50 -4.63 10.55
CA ASP A 104 8.80 -4.42 9.98
C ASP A 104 9.19 -5.65 9.16
N PHE A 105 9.52 -5.48 7.89
CA PHE A 105 9.87 -6.60 7.02
C PHE A 105 11.36 -6.72 6.73
N TYR A 106 12.17 -5.76 7.18
CA TYR A 106 13.62 -5.86 7.17
C TYR A 106 14.16 -6.19 8.56
N THR A 107 15.20 -7.01 8.61
CA THR A 107 15.94 -7.32 9.82
C THR A 107 16.81 -6.14 10.25
N GLU A 108 17.24 -6.12 11.52
CA GLU A 108 18.14 -5.08 12.00
C GLU A 108 19.48 -5.08 11.28
N SER A 109 20.02 -6.27 10.95
CA SER A 109 21.24 -6.38 10.17
C SER A 109 21.10 -5.72 8.79
N GLU A 110 19.96 -5.91 8.12
CA GLU A 110 19.67 -5.27 6.83
C GLU A 110 19.52 -3.76 6.95
N LYS A 111 18.95 -3.27 8.05
CA LYS A 111 18.83 -1.84 8.34
C LYS A 111 20.17 -1.20 8.70
N GLN A 112 21.02 -1.93 9.41
CA GLN A 112 22.39 -1.47 9.69
C GLN A 112 23.24 -1.38 8.42
N ALA A 113 23.08 -2.35 7.51
CA ALA A 113 23.77 -2.34 6.22
C ALA A 113 23.24 -1.23 5.29
N GLU A 114 21.97 -0.91 5.37
CA GLU A 114 21.31 0.12 4.56
C GLU A 114 20.30 0.93 5.40
N PRO A 115 20.76 2.03 6.06
CA PRO A 115 19.95 2.79 7.01
C PRO A 115 18.63 3.33 6.47
N GLY A 116 18.52 3.55 5.15
CA GLY A 116 17.25 3.95 4.51
C GLY A 116 16.11 2.96 4.72
N ARG A 117 16.40 1.69 4.99
CA ARG A 117 15.41 0.64 5.28
C ARG A 117 14.66 0.86 6.61
N THR A 118 15.15 1.72 7.49
CA THR A 118 14.43 2.14 8.70
C THR A 118 13.16 2.94 8.39
N ASN A 119 13.03 3.44 7.16
CA ASN A 119 11.87 4.21 6.68
C ASN A 119 10.87 3.35 5.90
N THR A 120 10.88 2.04 6.12
CA THR A 120 9.96 1.10 5.49
C THR A 120 9.06 0.40 6.49
N GLY A 121 8.00 -0.22 6.03
CA GLY A 121 7.11 -1.05 6.82
C GLY A 121 5.84 -1.45 6.09
N LEU A 122 5.10 -2.35 6.71
CA LEU A 122 3.79 -2.79 6.25
C LEU A 122 2.74 -2.43 7.30
N PHE A 123 1.73 -1.69 6.91
CA PHE A 123 0.53 -1.48 7.70
C PHE A 123 -0.51 -2.50 7.29
N PHE A 124 -1.03 -3.25 8.23
CA PHE A 124 -1.99 -4.33 7.98
C PHE A 124 -3.40 -3.93 8.40
N VAL A 125 -4.32 -3.93 7.46
CA VAL A 125 -5.77 -3.78 7.65
C VAL A 125 -6.42 -5.13 7.38
N ARG A 126 -7.06 -5.69 8.42
CA ARG A 126 -7.55 -7.07 8.38
C ARG A 126 -8.89 -7.20 7.70
N GLY A 127 -9.00 -8.22 6.87
CA GLY A 127 -10.25 -8.76 6.37
C GLY A 127 -10.66 -10.01 7.14
N LYS A 128 -11.25 -10.97 6.43
CA LYS A 128 -11.59 -12.29 7.00
C LYS A 128 -10.33 -13.14 7.19
N PRO A 129 -10.18 -13.87 8.29
CA PRO A 129 -9.08 -14.80 8.48
C PRO A 129 -8.96 -15.78 7.31
N GLY A 130 -7.73 -15.99 6.82
CA GLY A 130 -7.43 -16.87 5.70
C GLY A 130 -7.82 -16.34 4.32
N ALA A 131 -8.49 -15.20 4.22
CA ALA A 131 -8.76 -14.57 2.93
C ALA A 131 -7.45 -14.14 2.22
N PRO A 132 -7.43 -14.10 0.88
CA PRO A 132 -6.33 -13.53 0.13
C PRO A 132 -6.00 -12.10 0.56
N PHE A 133 -4.80 -11.65 0.22
CA PHE A 133 -4.36 -10.30 0.56
C PHE A 133 -4.07 -9.44 -0.67
N ALA A 134 -4.24 -8.15 -0.51
CA ALA A 134 -3.72 -7.13 -1.41
C ALA A 134 -2.53 -6.43 -0.78
N ILE A 135 -1.53 -6.04 -1.59
CA ILE A 135 -0.53 -5.03 -1.21
C ILE A 135 -0.86 -3.75 -1.97
N VAL A 136 -1.05 -2.68 -1.24
CA VAL A 136 -1.29 -1.34 -1.78
C VAL A 136 -0.01 -0.54 -1.67
N ALA A 137 0.56 -0.16 -2.82
CA ALA A 137 1.71 0.72 -2.94
C ALA A 137 1.23 2.13 -3.34
N PRO A 138 1.23 3.11 -2.43
CA PRO A 138 0.81 4.48 -2.75
C PRO A 138 1.78 5.19 -3.70
N GLY A 139 1.31 6.22 -4.38
CA GLY A 139 2.13 7.08 -5.22
C GLY A 139 2.96 8.10 -4.43
N GLY A 140 3.47 9.10 -5.17
CA GLY A 140 4.30 10.18 -4.63
C GLY A 140 5.60 10.40 -5.42
N GLY A 141 5.67 9.91 -6.67
CA GLY A 141 6.81 10.13 -7.57
C GLY A 141 8.14 9.58 -7.06
N PHE A 142 8.12 8.59 -6.16
CA PHE A 142 9.28 8.08 -5.41
C PHE A 142 9.96 9.13 -4.53
N SER A 143 9.39 10.31 -4.37
CA SER A 143 9.90 11.39 -3.50
C SER A 143 9.28 11.35 -2.10
N TYR A 144 8.07 10.84 -2.00
CA TYR A 144 7.31 10.60 -0.77
C TYR A 144 6.34 9.43 -0.98
N VAL A 145 5.61 9.02 0.08
CA VAL A 145 4.64 7.92 0.00
C VAL A 145 3.27 8.42 0.50
N ALA A 146 2.28 8.48 -0.39
CA ALA A 146 0.96 9.05 -0.12
C ALA A 146 0.03 8.09 0.65
N SER A 147 0.53 7.38 1.67
CA SER A 147 -0.21 6.34 2.41
C SER A 147 -1.56 6.83 2.94
N VAL A 148 -1.63 8.09 3.37
CA VAL A 148 -2.83 8.71 3.96
C VAL A 148 -3.95 8.97 2.93
N HIS A 149 -3.62 9.05 1.65
CA HIS A 149 -4.59 9.32 0.58
C HIS A 149 -4.86 8.10 -0.31
N GLU A 150 -3.83 7.35 -0.67
CA GLU A 150 -3.91 6.23 -1.61
C GLU A 150 -3.68 4.86 -0.95
N GLY A 151 -3.22 4.84 0.29
CA GLY A 151 -2.91 3.60 1.02
C GLY A 151 -4.04 3.17 1.94
N PHE A 152 -4.18 3.86 3.07
CA PHE A 152 -5.12 3.47 4.12
C PHE A 152 -6.58 3.50 3.66
N PRO A 153 -7.08 4.49 2.90
CA PRO A 153 -8.45 4.45 2.40
C PRO A 153 -8.73 3.23 1.53
N TYR A 154 -7.83 2.86 0.61
CA TYR A 154 -8.00 1.66 -0.22
C TYR A 154 -7.99 0.39 0.62
N ALA A 155 -7.05 0.28 1.57
CA ALA A 155 -6.93 -0.88 2.43
C ALA A 155 -8.16 -1.10 3.31
N VAL A 156 -8.78 -0.03 3.81
CA VAL A 156 -10.03 -0.10 4.58
C VAL A 156 -11.18 -0.57 3.71
N GLU A 157 -11.32 -0.07 2.47
CA GLU A 157 -12.35 -0.54 1.55
C GLU A 157 -12.18 -2.02 1.18
N ILE A 158 -10.95 -2.44 0.91
CA ILE A 158 -10.59 -3.85 0.63
C ILE A 158 -10.96 -4.73 1.84
N SER A 159 -10.65 -4.28 3.05
CA SER A 159 -10.96 -4.97 4.30
C SER A 159 -12.47 -5.13 4.51
N HIS A 160 -13.24 -4.09 4.28
CA HIS A 160 -14.72 -4.12 4.39
C HIS A 160 -15.36 -5.13 3.42
N LYS A 161 -14.69 -5.46 2.31
CA LYS A 161 -15.14 -6.55 1.40
C LYS A 161 -14.63 -7.93 1.83
N GLY A 162 -13.91 -8.02 2.95
CA GLY A 162 -13.47 -9.26 3.56
C GLY A 162 -12.09 -9.75 3.13
N PHE A 163 -11.35 -8.99 2.32
CA PHE A 163 -9.99 -9.29 1.93
C PHE A 163 -8.99 -8.63 2.88
N ASN A 164 -7.83 -9.25 3.05
CA ASN A 164 -6.74 -8.66 3.81
C ASN A 164 -6.02 -7.61 2.97
N ALA A 165 -5.55 -6.51 3.57
CA ALA A 165 -4.83 -5.49 2.85
C ALA A 165 -3.59 -5.02 3.62
N PHE A 166 -2.49 -4.85 2.92
CA PHE A 166 -1.26 -4.28 3.44
C PHE A 166 -0.95 -2.99 2.70
N VAL A 167 -0.71 -1.90 3.44
CA VAL A 167 -0.20 -0.66 2.86
C VAL A 167 1.31 -0.66 3.01
N LEU A 168 2.01 -0.56 1.89
CA LEU A 168 3.46 -0.54 1.85
C LEU A 168 4.00 0.88 2.03
N LYS A 169 4.79 1.08 3.10
CA LYS A 169 5.72 2.19 3.20
C LYS A 169 7.06 1.73 2.66
N TYR A 170 7.42 2.23 1.49
CA TYR A 170 8.68 1.95 0.80
C TYR A 170 9.65 3.11 0.94
N ARG A 171 10.93 2.90 0.66
CA ARG A 171 11.95 3.95 0.67
C ARG A 171 11.65 5.02 -0.39
N ALA A 172 11.46 6.24 0.04
CA ALA A 172 11.38 7.41 -0.82
C ALA A 172 12.78 8.03 -1.03
N GLY A 173 12.98 8.71 -2.16
CA GLY A 173 14.22 9.42 -2.47
C GLY A 173 15.36 8.57 -3.04
N CYS A 174 15.19 7.25 -3.18
CA CYS A 174 16.19 6.35 -3.77
C CYS A 174 15.83 5.84 -5.18
N GLY A 175 14.72 6.33 -5.75
CA GLY A 175 14.25 5.95 -7.09
C GLY A 175 13.44 4.66 -7.15
N SER A 176 13.00 4.29 -8.37
CA SER A 176 12.07 3.19 -8.56
C SER A 176 12.67 1.81 -8.23
N ALA A 177 13.95 1.61 -8.51
CA ALA A 177 14.57 0.29 -8.32
C ALA A 177 14.56 -0.14 -6.85
N CYS A 178 14.95 0.73 -5.92
CA CYS A 178 14.93 0.40 -4.50
C CYS A 178 13.50 0.26 -3.96
N ALA A 179 12.55 1.07 -4.42
CA ALA A 179 11.16 0.96 -4.03
C ALA A 179 10.53 -0.39 -4.47
N ILE A 180 10.85 -0.85 -5.69
CA ILE A 180 10.40 -2.17 -6.18
C ILE A 180 11.05 -3.31 -5.37
N GLN A 181 12.32 -3.19 -4.97
CA GLN A 181 12.97 -4.14 -4.06
C GLN A 181 12.27 -4.20 -2.70
N ASP A 182 11.86 -3.06 -2.15
CA ASP A 182 11.09 -3.03 -0.91
C ASP A 182 9.76 -3.77 -1.05
N MET A 183 9.07 -3.59 -2.18
CA MET A 183 7.82 -4.31 -2.46
C MET A 183 8.06 -5.83 -2.58
N ALA A 184 9.13 -6.24 -3.27
CA ALA A 184 9.51 -7.65 -3.38
C ALA A 184 9.85 -8.28 -2.02
N SER A 185 10.56 -7.54 -1.17
CA SER A 185 10.89 -7.95 0.21
C SER A 185 9.62 -8.05 1.07
N ALA A 186 8.71 -7.09 0.95
CA ALA A 186 7.43 -7.08 1.66
C ALA A 186 6.55 -8.27 1.28
N ILE A 187 6.44 -8.59 -0.02
CA ILE A 187 5.70 -9.77 -0.49
C ILE A 187 6.34 -11.04 0.10
N THR A 188 7.66 -11.15 0.02
CA THR A 188 8.39 -12.29 0.58
C THR A 188 8.15 -12.45 2.08
N PHE A 189 8.14 -11.35 2.83
CA PHE A 189 7.82 -11.33 4.25
C PHE A 189 6.40 -11.85 4.52
N ILE A 190 5.40 -11.39 3.77
CA ILE A 190 4.00 -11.83 3.95
C ILE A 190 3.88 -13.33 3.69
N PHE A 191 4.46 -13.85 2.61
CA PHE A 191 4.41 -15.28 2.31
C PHE A 191 5.06 -16.12 3.40
N ARG A 192 6.22 -15.72 3.93
CA ARG A 192 6.92 -16.42 5.02
C ARG A 192 6.15 -16.39 6.34
N ASN A 193 5.30 -15.41 6.54
CA ASN A 193 4.56 -15.20 7.78
C ASN A 193 3.04 -15.37 7.62
N ALA A 194 2.58 -15.98 6.54
CA ALA A 194 1.16 -16.01 6.16
C ALA A 194 0.27 -16.64 7.24
N GLU A 195 0.71 -17.73 7.84
CA GLU A 195 0.00 -18.39 8.94
C GLU A 195 -0.13 -17.46 10.16
N ARG A 196 0.98 -16.84 10.60
CA ARG A 196 1.00 -15.89 11.73
C ARG A 196 0.14 -14.66 11.46
N LEU A 197 0.12 -14.18 10.20
CA LEU A 197 -0.68 -13.04 9.78
C LEU A 197 -2.16 -13.42 9.57
N GLY A 198 -2.46 -14.70 9.46
CA GLY A 198 -3.81 -15.21 9.19
C GLY A 198 -4.30 -14.86 7.78
N VAL A 199 -3.41 -14.86 6.78
CA VAL A 199 -3.74 -14.50 5.39
C VAL A 199 -3.55 -15.66 4.42
N GLY A 200 -4.40 -15.74 3.40
CA GLY A 200 -4.24 -16.66 2.28
C GLY A 200 -3.24 -16.10 1.26
N THR A 201 -2.30 -16.95 0.79
CA THR A 201 -1.28 -16.55 -0.18
C THR A 201 -1.64 -16.86 -1.64
N ARG A 202 -2.67 -17.67 -1.86
CA ARG A 202 -3.20 -17.88 -3.22
C ARG A 202 -4.01 -16.67 -3.66
N ASP A 203 -3.94 -16.39 -4.95
CA ASP A 203 -4.75 -15.36 -5.59
C ASP A 203 -4.57 -13.94 -4.99
N TYR A 204 -3.37 -13.64 -4.43
CA TYR A 204 -3.07 -12.31 -3.93
C TYR A 204 -3.07 -11.26 -5.06
N SER A 205 -3.25 -10.01 -4.70
CA SER A 205 -3.35 -8.89 -5.63
C SER A 205 -2.33 -7.80 -5.32
N LEU A 206 -1.81 -7.15 -6.36
CA LEU A 206 -0.94 -5.98 -6.23
C LEU A 206 -1.67 -4.74 -6.69
N TRP A 207 -1.70 -3.72 -5.86
CA TRP A 207 -2.38 -2.46 -6.10
C TRP A 207 -1.39 -1.32 -6.03
N GLY A 208 -1.55 -0.34 -6.89
CA GLY A 208 -0.73 0.85 -6.78
C GLY A 208 -1.30 2.03 -7.53
N SER A 209 -0.87 3.22 -7.10
CA SER A 209 -1.19 4.50 -7.70
C SER A 209 0.08 5.20 -8.17
N SER A 210 0.07 5.79 -9.36
CA SER A 210 1.21 6.55 -9.91
C SER A 210 2.54 5.77 -9.83
N ALA A 211 3.51 6.22 -9.04
CA ALA A 211 4.76 5.51 -8.79
C ALA A 211 4.53 4.10 -8.21
N GLY A 212 3.55 3.93 -7.31
CA GLY A 212 3.18 2.63 -6.74
C GLY A 212 2.58 1.68 -7.78
N ALA A 213 1.82 2.19 -8.74
CA ALA A 213 1.29 1.38 -9.84
C ALA A 213 2.42 0.85 -10.75
N ARG A 214 3.48 1.64 -10.95
CA ARG A 214 4.69 1.18 -11.62
C ARG A 214 5.35 0.03 -10.87
N MET A 215 5.41 0.09 -9.53
CA MET A 215 5.95 -1.00 -8.70
C MET A 215 5.11 -2.26 -8.83
N ALA A 216 3.79 -2.14 -8.69
CA ALA A 216 2.85 -3.25 -8.80
C ALA A 216 2.93 -3.92 -10.19
N ALA A 217 2.97 -3.13 -11.26
CA ALA A 217 3.10 -3.62 -12.62
C ALA A 217 4.45 -4.32 -12.86
N ALA A 218 5.56 -3.74 -12.41
CA ALA A 218 6.88 -4.34 -12.57
C ALA A 218 6.98 -5.72 -11.90
N ILE A 219 6.46 -5.86 -10.66
CA ILE A 219 6.38 -7.16 -9.99
C ILE A 219 5.42 -8.11 -10.73
N GLY A 220 4.28 -7.63 -11.21
CA GLY A 220 3.34 -8.43 -11.99
C GLY A 220 3.98 -8.98 -13.28
N SER A 221 4.72 -8.14 -14.00
CA SER A 221 5.38 -8.51 -15.25
C SER A 221 6.52 -9.50 -15.05
N HIS A 222 7.41 -9.25 -14.07
CA HIS A 222 8.71 -9.94 -13.96
C HIS A 222 8.82 -10.88 -12.74
N GLY A 223 7.84 -10.84 -11.83
CA GLY A 223 7.84 -11.66 -10.62
C GLY A 223 8.72 -11.11 -9.49
N VAL A 224 8.45 -11.58 -8.29
CA VAL A 224 9.11 -11.11 -7.05
C VAL A 224 10.62 -11.40 -7.05
N ARG A 225 11.02 -12.58 -7.58
CA ARG A 225 12.42 -13.00 -7.65
C ARG A 225 13.30 -12.06 -8.45
N HIS A 226 12.77 -11.51 -9.55
CA HIS A 226 13.54 -10.59 -10.41
C HIS A 226 14.05 -9.36 -9.65
N PHE A 227 13.34 -8.96 -8.59
CA PHE A 227 13.67 -7.80 -7.75
C PHE A 227 14.27 -8.18 -6.39
N GLY A 228 14.89 -9.37 -6.29
CA GLY A 228 15.61 -9.80 -5.10
C GLY A 228 14.74 -10.43 -4.00
N GLY A 229 13.45 -10.65 -4.24
CA GLY A 229 12.60 -11.39 -3.31
C GLY A 229 12.64 -12.91 -3.51
N GLY A 230 11.72 -13.62 -2.84
CA GLY A 230 11.62 -15.08 -2.93
C GLY A 230 11.10 -15.59 -4.27
N GLU A 231 11.30 -16.91 -4.51
CA GLU A 231 10.65 -17.64 -5.60
C GLU A 231 9.16 -17.82 -5.24
N LEU A 232 8.32 -16.95 -5.72
CA LEU A 232 6.91 -16.89 -5.36
C LEU A 232 6.03 -16.83 -6.62
N PRO A 233 4.78 -17.30 -6.57
CA PRO A 233 3.85 -17.15 -7.68
C PRO A 233 3.61 -15.67 -8.03
N LYS A 234 3.27 -15.40 -9.28
CA LYS A 234 2.78 -14.08 -9.69
C LYS A 234 1.43 -13.78 -9.00
N PRO A 235 1.08 -12.49 -8.84
CA PRO A 235 -0.25 -12.12 -8.34
C PRO A 235 -1.35 -12.58 -9.32
N SER A 236 -2.55 -12.82 -8.82
CA SER A 236 -3.71 -13.10 -9.69
C SER A 236 -4.16 -11.86 -10.45
N THR A 237 -3.99 -10.69 -9.84
CA THR A 237 -4.36 -9.40 -10.44
C THR A 237 -3.38 -8.30 -10.10
N VAL A 238 -3.28 -7.33 -11.01
CA VAL A 238 -2.60 -6.04 -10.80
C VAL A 238 -3.60 -4.91 -11.00
N VAL A 239 -3.74 -4.02 -10.03
CA VAL A 239 -4.58 -2.83 -10.09
C VAL A 239 -3.70 -1.59 -10.21
N MET A 240 -3.89 -0.83 -11.28
CA MET A 240 -3.04 0.31 -11.66
C MET A 240 -3.87 1.58 -11.76
N ALA A 241 -3.58 2.56 -10.93
CA ALA A 241 -4.18 3.89 -11.03
C ALA A 241 -3.17 4.91 -11.57
N TYR A 242 -3.56 5.62 -12.62
CA TYR A 242 -2.91 6.81 -13.22
C TYR A 242 -1.38 6.76 -13.26
N THR A 243 -0.81 5.82 -14.01
CA THR A 243 0.66 5.71 -14.17
C THR A 243 1.08 5.78 -15.63
N GLY A 244 2.28 6.34 -15.88
CA GLY A 244 2.93 6.32 -17.19
C GLY A 244 3.76 5.07 -17.46
N HIS A 245 3.58 3.98 -16.69
CA HIS A 245 4.31 2.73 -16.88
C HIS A 245 3.87 2.01 -18.16
N SER A 246 4.82 1.71 -19.05
CA SER A 246 4.54 1.12 -20.36
C SER A 246 5.14 -0.27 -20.56
N ASP A 247 6.05 -0.71 -19.68
CA ASP A 247 6.66 -2.04 -19.75
C ASP A 247 5.66 -3.15 -19.43
N TYR A 248 5.80 -4.29 -20.11
CA TYR A 248 4.97 -5.48 -19.90
C TYR A 248 5.70 -6.75 -20.38
N SER A 249 5.24 -7.90 -19.93
CA SER A 249 5.69 -9.23 -20.37
C SER A 249 4.60 -9.95 -21.18
N SER A 250 4.92 -11.08 -21.76
CA SER A 250 3.93 -11.94 -22.44
C SER A 250 3.03 -12.72 -21.47
N ASP A 251 3.40 -12.77 -20.18
CA ASP A 251 2.69 -13.50 -19.12
C ASP A 251 2.31 -12.52 -18.00
N GLU A 252 1.40 -11.60 -18.35
CA GLU A 252 0.88 -10.59 -17.42
C GLU A 252 -0.29 -11.13 -16.60
N PRO A 253 -0.37 -10.81 -15.32
CA PRO A 253 -1.58 -11.02 -14.52
C PRO A 253 -2.77 -10.24 -15.10
N ALA A 254 -3.98 -10.70 -14.81
CA ALA A 254 -5.18 -9.93 -15.14
C ALA A 254 -5.04 -8.51 -14.53
N THR A 255 -5.34 -7.50 -15.31
CA THR A 255 -4.98 -6.10 -14.98
C THR A 255 -6.21 -5.20 -14.99
N PHE A 256 -6.43 -4.49 -13.88
CA PHE A 256 -7.44 -3.43 -13.76
C PHE A 256 -6.77 -2.07 -13.80
N VAL A 257 -7.25 -1.16 -14.63
CA VAL A 257 -6.60 0.13 -14.89
C VAL A 257 -7.59 1.27 -14.77
N VAL A 258 -7.21 2.34 -14.07
CA VAL A 258 -7.97 3.59 -14.00
C VAL A 258 -7.08 4.79 -14.29
N VAL A 259 -7.61 5.79 -14.99
CA VAL A 259 -6.91 7.05 -15.28
C VAL A 259 -7.90 8.19 -15.51
N GLY A 260 -7.51 9.41 -15.15
CA GLY A 260 -8.24 10.62 -15.52
C GLY A 260 -7.93 11.04 -16.96
N GLU A 261 -8.94 11.48 -17.72
CA GLU A 261 -8.75 11.93 -19.10
C GLU A 261 -7.90 13.18 -19.21
N GLN A 262 -7.86 13.99 -18.13
CA GLN A 262 -7.09 15.24 -18.05
C GLN A 262 -5.78 15.08 -17.24
N ASP A 263 -5.28 13.84 -17.11
CA ASP A 263 -4.02 13.58 -16.41
C ASP A 263 -2.83 14.13 -17.22
N ALA A 264 -2.25 15.21 -16.71
CA ALA A 264 -1.08 15.86 -17.31
C ALA A 264 0.26 15.28 -16.86
N ILE A 265 0.28 14.44 -15.81
CA ILE A 265 1.49 13.79 -15.26
C ILE A 265 1.68 12.43 -15.92
N ALA A 266 0.60 11.63 -16.00
CA ALA A 266 0.59 10.31 -16.63
C ALA A 266 -0.54 10.25 -17.68
N PRO A 267 -0.30 10.77 -18.89
CA PRO A 267 -1.35 10.91 -19.89
C PRO A 267 -2.07 9.60 -20.17
N ALA A 268 -3.41 9.66 -20.26
CA ALA A 268 -4.28 8.50 -20.49
C ALA A 268 -3.91 7.69 -21.75
N SER A 269 -3.28 8.34 -22.73
CA SER A 269 -2.78 7.69 -23.96
C SER A 269 -1.68 6.66 -23.71
N VAL A 270 -0.82 6.89 -22.70
CA VAL A 270 0.23 5.94 -22.33
C VAL A 270 -0.40 4.67 -21.74
N MET A 271 -1.36 4.83 -20.83
CA MET A 271 -2.11 3.71 -20.27
C MET A 271 -2.91 2.96 -21.36
N GLN A 272 -3.54 3.68 -22.27
CA GLN A 272 -4.28 3.08 -23.41
C GLN A 272 -3.35 2.21 -24.26
N THR A 273 -2.15 2.71 -24.59
CA THR A 273 -1.17 1.96 -25.39
C THR A 273 -0.76 0.66 -24.70
N ARG A 274 -0.49 0.69 -23.38
CA ARG A 274 -0.19 -0.51 -22.61
C ARG A 274 -1.37 -1.47 -22.56
N VAL A 275 -2.56 -0.98 -22.26
CA VAL A 275 -3.82 -1.79 -22.23
C VAL A 275 -4.06 -2.50 -23.56
N ASP A 276 -3.88 -1.79 -24.67
CA ASP A 276 -4.05 -2.37 -26.00
C ASP A 276 -3.00 -3.45 -26.30
N ALA A 277 -1.78 -3.27 -25.82
CA ALA A 277 -0.73 -4.28 -25.93
C ALA A 277 -1.05 -5.53 -25.10
N LEU A 278 -1.48 -5.35 -23.85
CA LEU A 278 -1.91 -6.46 -22.98
C LEU A 278 -3.08 -7.26 -23.57
N ARG A 279 -4.09 -6.58 -24.09
CA ARG A 279 -5.22 -7.24 -24.75
C ARG A 279 -4.80 -8.04 -25.97
N ARG A 280 -3.87 -7.51 -26.78
CA ARG A 280 -3.32 -8.26 -27.93
C ARG A 280 -2.53 -9.50 -27.51
N SER A 281 -1.88 -9.50 -26.34
CA SER A 281 -1.22 -10.69 -25.79
C SER A 281 -2.16 -11.66 -25.07
N GLY A 282 -3.47 -11.37 -25.04
CA GLY A 282 -4.48 -12.25 -24.43
C GLY A 282 -4.68 -12.02 -22.93
N THR A 283 -4.07 -10.98 -22.35
CA THR A 283 -4.27 -10.62 -20.95
C THR A 283 -5.69 -10.05 -20.77
N ASP A 284 -6.38 -10.50 -19.72
CA ASP A 284 -7.67 -9.95 -19.32
C ASP A 284 -7.48 -8.57 -18.69
N VAL A 285 -8.08 -7.54 -19.31
CA VAL A 285 -7.90 -6.14 -18.89
C VAL A 285 -9.22 -5.39 -18.82
N GLU A 286 -9.53 -4.86 -17.65
CA GLU A 286 -10.58 -3.86 -17.45
C GLU A 286 -9.94 -2.46 -17.36
N PHE A 287 -10.43 -1.50 -18.15
CA PHE A 287 -9.83 -0.17 -18.26
C PHE A 287 -10.90 0.92 -18.22
N HIS A 288 -10.77 1.85 -17.29
CA HIS A 288 -11.66 2.99 -17.11
C HIS A 288 -10.90 4.31 -17.26
N LYS A 289 -11.47 5.19 -18.08
CA LYS A 289 -11.06 6.58 -18.23
C LYS A 289 -12.13 7.48 -17.66
N TYR A 290 -11.78 8.35 -16.75
CA TYR A 290 -12.72 9.21 -16.05
C TYR A 290 -12.69 10.64 -16.60
N PRO A 291 -13.82 11.18 -17.09
CA PRO A 291 -13.87 12.52 -17.62
C PRO A 291 -13.65 13.58 -16.53
N ASN A 292 -13.08 14.72 -16.94
CA ASN A 292 -12.84 15.88 -16.08
C ASN A 292 -11.98 15.60 -14.84
N LEU A 293 -11.11 14.60 -14.91
CA LEU A 293 -10.28 14.16 -13.80
C LEU A 293 -8.81 14.17 -14.19
N GLY A 294 -7.97 14.75 -13.32
CA GLY A 294 -6.52 14.80 -13.46
C GLY A 294 -5.81 13.68 -12.72
N HIS A 295 -4.53 13.89 -12.40
CA HIS A 295 -3.69 12.94 -11.68
C HIS A 295 -4.00 12.88 -10.18
N GLY A 296 -3.72 11.72 -9.56
CA GLY A 296 -3.65 11.60 -8.11
C GLY A 296 -4.98 11.75 -7.37
N PHE A 297 -6.09 11.31 -7.97
CA PHE A 297 -7.43 11.48 -7.41
C PHE A 297 -7.74 10.54 -6.23
N GLY A 298 -6.83 9.64 -5.86
CA GLY A 298 -7.00 8.73 -4.72
C GLY A 298 -8.27 7.89 -4.80
N PRO A 299 -9.12 7.86 -3.73
CA PRO A 299 -10.37 7.09 -3.75
C PRO A 299 -11.39 7.57 -4.77
N GLY A 300 -11.20 8.76 -5.35
CA GLY A 300 -12.11 9.32 -6.35
C GLY A 300 -13.45 9.81 -5.79
N THR A 301 -13.63 9.86 -4.50
CA THR A 301 -14.88 10.27 -3.84
C THR A 301 -15.29 11.68 -4.25
N GLY A 302 -16.56 11.85 -4.65
CA GLY A 302 -17.09 13.11 -5.15
C GLY A 302 -16.62 13.49 -6.56
N THR A 303 -16.01 12.55 -7.29
CA THR A 303 -15.55 12.73 -8.67
C THR A 303 -16.21 11.73 -9.62
N SER A 304 -15.90 11.83 -10.92
CA SER A 304 -16.34 10.82 -11.90
C SER A 304 -15.75 9.43 -11.66
N ALA A 305 -14.72 9.30 -10.83
CA ALA A 305 -14.09 8.02 -10.47
C ALA A 305 -14.66 7.41 -9.17
N GLU A 306 -15.72 7.97 -8.60
CA GLU A 306 -16.32 7.40 -7.38
C GLU A 306 -16.73 5.95 -7.59
N GLY A 307 -16.33 5.08 -6.65
CA GLY A 307 -16.64 3.64 -6.70
C GLY A 307 -15.60 2.77 -7.41
N TRP A 308 -14.56 3.34 -8.03
CA TRP A 308 -13.57 2.56 -8.78
C TRP A 308 -12.86 1.48 -7.95
N ILE A 309 -12.66 1.73 -6.64
CA ILE A 309 -12.03 0.75 -5.73
C ILE A 309 -12.94 -0.48 -5.60
N ALA A 310 -14.25 -0.28 -5.46
CA ALA A 310 -15.21 -1.39 -5.39
C ALA A 310 -15.23 -2.20 -6.70
N ASP A 311 -15.12 -1.54 -7.85
CA ASP A 311 -15.00 -2.21 -9.14
C ASP A 311 -13.71 -3.02 -9.28
N ALA A 312 -12.59 -2.47 -8.82
CA ALA A 312 -11.31 -3.20 -8.79
C ALA A 312 -11.35 -4.41 -7.86
N ILE A 313 -12.01 -4.29 -6.69
CA ILE A 313 -12.22 -5.43 -5.77
C ILE A 313 -13.10 -6.50 -6.43
N ARG A 314 -14.17 -6.12 -7.13
CA ARG A 314 -15.03 -7.04 -7.89
C ARG A 314 -14.21 -7.76 -8.97
N PHE A 315 -13.40 -7.03 -9.73
CA PHE A 315 -12.50 -7.57 -10.74
C PHE A 315 -11.55 -8.63 -10.16
N TRP A 316 -10.94 -8.34 -9.02
CA TRP A 316 -10.08 -9.29 -8.30
C TRP A 316 -10.87 -10.50 -7.80
N ALA A 317 -12.02 -10.30 -7.15
CA ALA A 317 -12.85 -11.36 -6.58
C ALA A 317 -13.29 -12.39 -7.64
N GLN A 318 -13.53 -11.97 -8.89
CA GLN A 318 -13.87 -12.86 -10.00
C GLN A 318 -12.73 -13.80 -10.41
N ARG A 319 -11.50 -13.53 -9.99
CA ARG A 319 -10.27 -14.28 -10.34
C ARG A 319 -9.72 -15.07 -9.17
N ILE A 320 -10.43 -15.09 -8.06
CA ILE A 320 -10.08 -15.93 -6.93
C ILE A 320 -10.59 -17.33 -7.20
N SER A 321 -9.64 -18.28 -7.21
CA SER A 321 -9.96 -19.69 -7.41
C SER A 321 -10.87 -20.18 -6.30
N THR A 322 -12.08 -20.58 -6.63
CA THR A 322 -12.95 -21.29 -5.70
C THR A 322 -12.28 -22.61 -5.33
N VAL A 323 -11.94 -22.79 -4.07
CA VAL A 323 -11.53 -24.09 -3.56
C VAL A 323 -12.74 -25.01 -3.72
N LYS A 324 -12.66 -25.94 -4.70
CA LYS A 324 -13.60 -27.06 -4.82
C LYS A 324 -13.29 -28.10 -3.76
#